data_bf0d04508a808e583f19d4c504df5b96
#
_entry.id   bf0d04508a808e583f19d4c504df5b96
#
_cell.length_a   1.000
_cell.length_b   1.000
_cell.length_c   1.000
_cell.angle_alpha   90.00
_cell.angle_beta   90.00
_cell.angle_gamma   90.00
#
_symmetry.space_group_name_H-M   'P 1'
#
loop_
_entity.id
_entity.type
_entity.pdbx_description
1 polymer ?
#
loop_
_entity_poly.entity_id
_entity_poly.type
_entity_poly.pdbx_seq_one_letter_code
_entity_poly.pdbx_strand_id
1 'polypeptide(L)'
;KPSAHLDKPYVMLAANLLLADDDATAHYHFTSAQQSFVRLRRGERGQMPMPTHDMDSIWSPAEKMMVDNALSVSFVGSVETVKPKLAEFIAKYQPDELIVTANVYDQAARLRSLELTSELNLFTLQ
;
A
#
# COMPACT_ATOMS: atom_id res chain seq x y z
N LYS A 1 -5.32 15.58 19.14
CA LYS A 1 -5.96 16.24 20.28
C LYS A 1 -6.66 15.20 21.14
N PRO A 2 -6.28 15.11 22.41
CA PRO A 2 -6.90 14.10 23.28
C PRO A 2 -8.37 14.37 23.49
N SER A 3 -9.16 13.31 23.58
CA SER A 3 -10.55 13.43 23.95
C SER A 3 -10.66 13.43 25.47
N ALA A 4 -11.86 13.70 25.99
CA ALA A 4 -12.10 13.68 27.43
C ALA A 4 -11.90 12.29 28.04
N HIS A 5 -11.89 11.25 27.20
CA HIS A 5 -11.78 9.87 27.64
C HIS A 5 -10.41 9.26 27.39
N LEU A 6 -9.45 10.05 26.88
CA LEU A 6 -8.13 9.57 26.55
C LEU A 6 -7.08 10.45 27.22
N ASP A 7 -6.03 9.80 27.78
CA ASP A 7 -4.93 10.50 28.39
C ASP A 7 -3.96 11.05 27.35
N LYS A 8 -4.03 10.53 26.12
CA LYS A 8 -3.16 10.91 25.01
C LYS A 8 -3.95 10.88 23.72
N PRO A 9 -3.46 11.55 22.66
CA PRO A 9 -4.15 11.52 21.38
C PRO A 9 -4.29 10.10 20.83
N TYR A 10 -5.40 9.84 20.18
CA TYR A 10 -5.63 8.59 19.45
C TYR A 10 -4.91 8.71 18.11
N VAL A 11 -4.00 7.79 17.83
CA VAL A 11 -3.18 7.82 16.61
C VAL A 11 -3.71 6.83 15.60
N MET A 12 -4.17 7.34 14.45
CA MET A 12 -4.64 6.53 13.35
C MET A 12 -3.73 6.75 12.15
N LEU A 13 -3.17 5.68 11.60
CA LEU A 13 -2.30 5.75 10.43
C LEU A 13 -2.86 4.90 9.30
N ALA A 14 -2.53 5.27 8.07
CA ALA A 14 -2.94 4.54 6.89
C ALA A 14 -1.72 4.16 6.07
N ALA A 15 -1.77 2.98 5.46
CA ALA A 15 -0.69 2.48 4.63
C ALA A 15 -1.23 1.67 3.48
N ASN A 16 -0.52 1.68 2.36
CA ASN A 16 -0.79 0.77 1.26
C ASN A 16 -0.07 -0.53 1.53
N LEU A 17 -0.78 -1.64 1.45
CA LEU A 17 -0.20 -2.95 1.73
C LEU A 17 -0.58 -3.91 0.61
N LEU A 18 0.43 -4.40 -0.09
CA LEU A 18 0.21 -5.35 -1.18
C LEU A 18 1.20 -6.50 -1.05
N LEU A 19 0.68 -7.67 -0.75
CA LEU A 19 1.48 -8.87 -0.58
C LEU A 19 1.23 -9.86 -1.72
N ALA A 20 2.26 -10.59 -2.09
CA ALA A 20 2.18 -11.65 -3.07
C ALA A 20 3.17 -12.75 -2.67
N ASP A 21 3.20 -13.83 -3.44
CA ASP A 21 4.09 -14.95 -3.13
C ASP A 21 5.56 -14.57 -3.28
N ASP A 22 5.88 -13.59 -4.14
CA ASP A 22 7.23 -13.06 -4.28
C ASP A 22 7.19 -11.56 -4.52
N ASP A 23 8.36 -10.93 -4.34
CA ASP A 23 8.46 -9.47 -4.45
C ASP A 23 8.16 -8.96 -5.86
N ALA A 24 8.64 -9.65 -6.88
CA ALA A 24 8.45 -9.22 -8.25
C ALA A 24 6.97 -9.20 -8.63
N THR A 25 6.23 -10.23 -8.21
CA THR A 25 4.78 -10.30 -8.46
C THR A 25 4.05 -9.18 -7.73
N ALA A 26 4.42 -8.91 -6.49
CA ALA A 26 3.80 -7.84 -5.72
C ALA A 26 4.03 -6.48 -6.39
N HIS A 27 5.25 -6.20 -6.80
CA HIS A 27 5.56 -4.93 -7.47
C HIS A 27 4.85 -4.80 -8.82
N TYR A 28 4.72 -5.90 -9.55
CA TYR A 28 3.98 -5.91 -10.81
C TYR A 28 2.53 -5.48 -10.58
N HIS A 29 1.86 -6.08 -9.60
CA HIS A 29 0.46 -5.72 -9.31
C HIS A 29 0.34 -4.30 -8.75
N PHE A 30 1.36 -3.83 -8.04
CA PHE A 30 1.35 -2.48 -7.49
C PHE A 30 1.38 -1.41 -8.58
N THR A 31 1.86 -1.75 -9.79
CA THR A 31 1.88 -0.79 -10.89
C THR A 31 0.48 -0.32 -11.27
N SER A 32 -0.56 -1.10 -11.01
CA SER A 32 -1.93 -0.65 -11.23
C SER A 32 -2.27 0.55 -10.36
N ALA A 33 -1.88 0.52 -9.08
CA ALA A 33 -2.09 1.64 -8.17
C ALA A 33 -1.26 2.85 -8.59
N GLN A 34 -0.02 2.62 -9.01
CA GLN A 34 0.84 3.70 -9.50
C GLN A 34 0.25 4.37 -10.73
N GLN A 35 -0.24 3.57 -11.67
CA GLN A 35 -0.89 4.10 -12.87
C GLN A 35 -2.17 4.87 -12.55
N SER A 36 -2.95 4.37 -11.60
CA SER A 36 -4.18 5.05 -11.16
C SER A 36 -3.85 6.42 -10.60
N PHE A 37 -2.78 6.53 -9.82
CA PHE A 37 -2.38 7.81 -9.26
C PHE A 37 -1.92 8.78 -10.36
N VAL A 38 -1.17 8.29 -11.34
CA VAL A 38 -0.74 9.12 -12.48
C VAL A 38 -1.96 9.66 -13.22
N ARG A 39 -2.94 8.81 -13.50
CA ARG A 39 -4.17 9.22 -14.19
C ARG A 39 -4.95 10.25 -13.40
N LEU A 40 -5.04 10.04 -12.09
CA LEU A 40 -5.74 10.96 -11.22
C LEU A 40 -5.08 12.35 -11.26
N ARG A 41 -3.75 12.40 -11.25
CA ARG A 41 -3.02 13.67 -11.30
C ARG A 41 -3.14 14.36 -12.66
N ARG A 42 -3.38 13.60 -13.71
CA ARG A 42 -3.63 14.16 -15.05
C ARG A 42 -5.08 14.58 -15.26
N GLY A 43 -5.94 14.34 -14.26
CA GLY A 43 -7.35 14.63 -14.37
C GLY A 43 -8.13 13.61 -15.18
N GLU A 44 -7.53 12.46 -15.43
CA GLU A 44 -8.20 11.38 -16.17
C GLU A 44 -9.03 10.54 -15.20
N ARG A 45 -10.15 10.05 -15.69
CA ARG A 45 -11.03 9.20 -14.91
C ARG A 45 -11.23 7.88 -15.64
N GLY A 46 -11.56 6.84 -14.88
CA GLY A 46 -11.82 5.55 -15.46
C GLY A 46 -11.55 4.42 -14.47
N GLN A 47 -11.62 3.22 -14.99
CA GLN A 47 -11.35 2.03 -14.20
C GLN A 47 -9.85 1.90 -13.90
N MET A 48 -9.53 1.11 -12.88
CA MET A 48 -8.15 0.83 -12.55
C MET A 48 -7.47 0.16 -13.75
N PRO A 49 -6.29 0.65 -14.16
CA PRO A 49 -5.59 0.04 -15.30
C PRO A 49 -4.98 -1.31 -14.93
N MET A 50 -4.72 -2.12 -15.95
CA MET A 50 -4.02 -3.39 -15.79
C MET A 50 -2.58 -3.14 -15.35
N PRO A 51 -1.98 -4.08 -14.60
CA PRO A 51 -0.56 -3.96 -14.26
C PRO A 51 0.32 -3.97 -15.51
N THR A 52 1.50 -3.39 -15.39
CA THR A 52 2.45 -3.34 -16.49
C THR A 52 3.87 -3.60 -15.99
N HIS A 53 4.71 -4.14 -16.88
CA HIS A 53 6.14 -4.29 -16.60
C HIS A 53 6.94 -3.07 -17.05
N ASP A 54 6.27 -2.08 -17.67
CA ASP A 54 6.95 -0.93 -18.27
C ASP A 54 6.33 0.39 -17.80
N MET A 55 6.51 0.70 -16.52
CA MET A 55 6.04 1.96 -15.96
C MET A 55 6.76 3.16 -16.57
N ASP A 56 8.03 2.98 -16.97
CA ASP A 56 8.81 4.10 -17.49
C ASP A 56 8.21 4.69 -18.78
N SER A 57 7.46 3.89 -19.54
CA SER A 57 6.76 4.39 -20.72
C SER A 57 5.46 5.11 -20.39
N ILE A 58 4.98 5.01 -19.14
CA ILE A 58 3.69 5.55 -18.72
C ILE A 58 3.86 6.91 -18.05
N TRP A 59 4.87 7.08 -17.22
CA TRP A 59 5.09 8.31 -16.47
C TRP A 59 6.37 9.02 -16.86
N SER A 60 6.36 10.34 -16.69
CA SER A 60 7.58 11.15 -16.80
C SER A 60 8.38 11.03 -15.51
N PRO A 61 9.68 11.41 -15.51
CA PRO A 61 10.46 11.43 -14.27
C PRO A 61 9.82 12.27 -13.16
N ALA A 62 9.19 13.38 -13.51
CA ALA A 62 8.51 14.24 -12.54
C ALA A 62 7.28 13.53 -11.95
N GLU A 63 6.52 12.83 -12.79
CA GLU A 63 5.37 12.05 -12.32
C GLU A 63 5.80 10.91 -11.42
N LYS A 64 6.91 10.26 -11.76
CA LYS A 64 7.45 9.19 -10.91
C LYS A 64 7.78 9.71 -9.52
N MET A 65 8.45 10.85 -9.42
CA MET A 65 8.76 11.45 -8.12
C MET A 65 7.51 11.75 -7.32
N MET A 66 6.49 12.28 -7.98
CA MET A 66 5.24 12.62 -7.33
C MET A 66 4.51 11.39 -6.81
N VAL A 67 4.48 10.33 -7.62
CA VAL A 67 3.85 9.06 -7.21
C VAL A 67 4.63 8.42 -6.06
N ASP A 68 5.96 8.40 -6.14
CA ASP A 68 6.80 7.84 -5.09
C ASP A 68 6.58 8.56 -3.76
N ASN A 69 6.44 9.89 -3.79
CA ASN A 69 6.14 10.66 -2.59
C ASN A 69 4.75 10.38 -2.04
N ALA A 70 3.76 10.33 -2.92
CA ALA A 70 2.37 10.11 -2.52
C ALA A 70 2.15 8.70 -1.96
N LEU A 71 2.87 7.72 -2.50
CA LEU A 71 2.76 6.33 -2.07
C LEU A 71 3.94 5.92 -1.18
N SER A 72 4.54 6.87 -0.48
CA SER A 72 5.73 6.60 0.35
C SER A 72 5.44 5.66 1.51
N VAL A 73 4.21 5.65 2.03
CA VAL A 73 3.83 4.72 3.09
C VAL A 73 3.16 3.52 2.43
N SER A 74 3.99 2.71 1.79
CA SER A 74 3.53 1.53 1.07
C SER A 74 4.46 0.36 1.37
N PHE A 75 3.86 -0.81 1.59
CA PHE A 75 4.59 -2.04 1.88
C PHE A 75 4.20 -3.05 0.81
N VAL A 76 5.13 -3.32 -0.10
CA VAL A 76 4.90 -4.14 -1.28
C VAL A 76 5.95 -5.22 -1.36
N GLY A 77 5.51 -6.48 -1.43
CA GLY A 77 6.45 -7.59 -1.53
C GLY A 77 5.88 -8.87 -0.97
N SER A 78 6.76 -9.83 -0.71
CA SER A 78 6.38 -11.06 -0.02
C SER A 78 6.22 -10.80 1.47
N VAL A 79 5.62 -11.77 2.18
CA VAL A 79 5.50 -11.69 3.64
C VAL A 79 6.88 -11.52 4.28
N GLU A 80 7.88 -12.25 3.79
CA GLU A 80 9.23 -12.19 4.32
C GLU A 80 9.85 -10.80 4.19
N THR A 81 9.56 -10.11 3.09
CA THR A 81 10.09 -8.76 2.84
C THR A 81 9.32 -7.70 3.63
N VAL A 82 8.00 -7.82 3.66
CA VAL A 82 7.12 -6.78 4.22
C VAL A 82 7.02 -6.86 5.74
N LYS A 83 6.98 -8.06 6.31
CA LYS A 83 6.74 -8.22 7.74
C LYS A 83 7.73 -7.43 8.61
N PRO A 84 9.07 -7.54 8.38
CA PRO A 84 9.99 -6.78 9.23
C PRO A 84 9.85 -5.26 9.03
N LYS A 85 9.57 -4.81 7.81
CA LYS A 85 9.40 -3.38 7.53
C LYS A 85 8.14 -2.83 8.18
N LEU A 86 7.05 -3.58 8.11
CA LEU A 86 5.80 -3.16 8.72
C LEU A 86 5.89 -3.20 10.24
N ALA A 87 6.56 -4.21 10.80
CA ALA A 87 6.77 -4.29 12.24
C ALA A 87 7.58 -3.10 12.75
N GLU A 88 8.61 -2.69 12.00
CA GLU A 88 9.40 -1.52 12.32
C GLU A 88 8.57 -0.24 12.28
N PHE A 89 7.72 -0.11 11.26
CA PHE A 89 6.81 1.03 11.13
C PHE A 89 5.86 1.12 12.32
N ILE A 90 5.27 -0.01 12.70
CA ILE A 90 4.34 -0.06 13.84
C ILE A 90 5.08 0.29 15.15
N ALA A 91 6.29 -0.25 15.33
CA ALA A 91 7.08 0.03 16.53
C ALA A 91 7.47 1.50 16.61
N LYS A 92 7.77 2.13 15.46
CA LYS A 92 8.20 3.52 15.42
C LYS A 92 7.07 4.49 15.73
N TYR A 93 5.90 4.26 15.15
CA TYR A 93 4.78 5.20 15.26
C TYR A 93 3.74 4.80 16.30
N GLN A 94 3.75 3.56 16.75
CA GLN A 94 2.83 3.05 17.76
C GLN A 94 1.39 3.50 17.54
N PRO A 95 0.81 3.22 16.34
CA PRO A 95 -0.54 3.66 16.06
C PRO A 95 -1.55 2.89 16.89
N ASP A 96 -2.61 3.58 17.29
CA ASP A 96 -3.74 2.94 17.96
C ASP A 96 -4.58 2.17 16.95
N GLU A 97 -4.58 2.66 15.71
CA GLU A 97 -5.29 2.00 14.63
C GLU A 97 -4.48 2.14 13.33
N LEU A 98 -4.38 1.04 12.60
CA LEU A 98 -3.70 1.03 11.30
C LEU A 98 -4.70 0.60 10.22
N ILE A 99 -4.94 1.49 9.27
CA ILE A 99 -5.80 1.21 8.13
C ILE A 99 -4.91 0.81 6.97
N VAL A 100 -5.14 -0.38 6.42
CA VAL A 100 -4.37 -0.84 5.25
C VAL A 100 -5.29 -0.94 4.05
N THR A 101 -4.76 -0.54 2.89
CA THR A 101 -5.49 -0.63 1.63
C THR A 101 -4.65 -1.38 0.61
N ALA A 102 -5.32 -2.16 -0.22
CA ALA A 102 -4.67 -2.90 -1.30
C ALA A 102 -5.46 -2.67 -2.58
N ASN A 103 -4.95 -1.78 -3.41
CA ASN A 103 -5.56 -1.48 -4.70
C ASN A 103 -4.95 -2.38 -5.75
N VAL A 104 -5.64 -3.46 -6.08
CA VAL A 104 -5.15 -4.49 -7.00
C VAL A 104 -6.15 -4.69 -8.12
N TYR A 105 -5.67 -4.69 -9.35
CA TYR A 105 -6.51 -4.88 -10.53
C TYR A 105 -7.08 -6.31 -10.59
N ASP A 106 -6.21 -7.31 -10.38
CA ASP A 106 -6.60 -8.71 -10.47
C ASP A 106 -7.23 -9.18 -9.16
N GLN A 107 -8.45 -9.70 -9.23
CA GLN A 107 -9.17 -10.12 -8.03
C GLN A 107 -8.49 -11.28 -7.30
N ALA A 108 -7.94 -12.23 -8.04
CA ALA A 108 -7.24 -13.36 -7.42
C ALA A 108 -6.01 -12.88 -6.66
N ALA A 109 -5.26 -11.93 -7.25
CA ALA A 109 -4.11 -11.34 -6.59
C ALA A 109 -4.52 -10.55 -5.34
N ARG A 110 -5.66 -9.86 -5.38
CA ARG A 110 -6.17 -9.14 -4.22
C ARG A 110 -6.54 -10.08 -3.09
N LEU A 111 -7.22 -11.16 -3.41
CA LEU A 111 -7.58 -12.16 -2.39
C LEU A 111 -6.34 -12.81 -1.80
N ARG A 112 -5.34 -13.12 -2.63
CA ARG A 112 -4.09 -13.67 -2.14
C ARG A 112 -3.36 -12.70 -1.23
N SER A 113 -3.38 -11.41 -1.56
CA SER A 113 -2.78 -10.38 -0.72
C SER A 113 -3.46 -10.33 0.65
N LEU A 114 -4.79 -10.44 0.69
CA LEU A 114 -5.53 -10.45 1.95
C LEU A 114 -5.19 -11.67 2.80
N GLU A 115 -5.06 -12.85 2.16
CA GLU A 115 -4.65 -14.06 2.86
C GLU A 115 -3.27 -13.89 3.49
N LEU A 116 -2.32 -13.37 2.72
CA LEU A 116 -0.96 -13.17 3.19
C LEU A 116 -0.90 -12.10 4.27
N THR A 117 -1.76 -11.08 4.17
CA THR A 117 -1.84 -10.03 5.18
C THR A 117 -2.23 -10.62 6.54
N SER A 118 -3.16 -11.57 6.54
CA SER A 118 -3.59 -12.21 7.78
C SER A 118 -2.47 -13.02 8.43
N GLU A 119 -1.49 -13.50 7.63
CA GLU A 119 -0.35 -14.25 8.16
C GLU A 119 0.68 -13.37 8.86
N LEU A 120 0.60 -12.05 8.71
CA LEU A 120 1.56 -11.15 9.33
C LEU A 120 1.45 -11.13 10.86
N ASN A 121 0.26 -11.28 11.40
CA ASN A 121 -0.02 -11.29 12.84
C ASN A 121 0.51 -10.06 13.57
N LEU A 122 0.57 -8.92 12.88
CA LEU A 122 1.06 -7.68 13.47
C LEU A 122 -0.06 -6.76 13.94
N PHE A 123 -1.28 -7.01 13.49
CA PHE A 123 -2.45 -6.21 13.83
C PHE A 123 -3.71 -7.02 13.54
N THR A 124 -4.83 -6.54 14.06
CA THR A 124 -6.13 -7.19 13.84
C THR A 124 -6.76 -6.66 12.56
N LEU A 125 -7.14 -7.55 11.67
CA LEU A 125 -7.86 -7.18 10.43
C LEU A 125 -9.33 -6.95 10.74
N GLN A 126 -9.91 -5.99 10.04
CA GLN A 126 -11.33 -5.67 10.18
C GLN A 126 -12.08 -5.88 8.88
#